data_9d8da5b682c08e10223698335657f5ed
#
_entry.id   9d8da5b682c08e10223698335657f5ed
#
_cell.length_a   1.000
_cell.length_b   1.000
_cell.length_c   1.000
_cell.angle_alpha   90.00
_cell.angle_beta   90.00
_cell.angle_gamma   90.00
#
_symmetry.space_group_name_H-M   'P 1'
#
loop_
_entity.id
_entity.type
_entity.pdbx_description
1 polymer ?
#
loop_
_entity_poly.entity_id
_entity_poly.type
_entity_poly.pdbx_seq_one_letter_code
_entity_poly.pdbx_strand_id
1 'polypeptide(L)'
;IANKEENTKEEQEKFKEYIVKNPRNYIAQPTISLSRVPCLIGDHAEGRHVDLRPYILYGDGVNVMPGGLTRVALRKDSLVVNSSQGGGSKDTWVLY
;
A
#
# COMPACT_ATOMS: atom_id res chain seq x y z
N ILE A 1 5.08 -11.01 1.92
CA ILE A 1 4.80 -10.10 3.04
C ILE A 1 3.77 -10.77 3.93
N ALA A 2 4.16 -10.99 5.20
CA ALA A 2 3.24 -11.54 6.20
C ALA A 2 2.51 -10.39 6.90
N ASN A 3 1.19 -10.42 6.88
CA ASN A 3 0.36 -9.49 7.62
C ASN A 3 -0.45 -10.26 8.66
N LYS A 4 -0.33 -9.87 9.91
CA LYS A 4 -0.99 -10.54 11.03
C LYS A 4 -2.52 -10.57 10.89
N GLU A 5 -3.11 -9.56 10.24
CA GLU A 5 -4.55 -9.45 10.07
C GLU A 5 -5.09 -10.28 8.90
N GLU A 6 -4.25 -10.58 7.91
CA GLU A 6 -4.62 -11.31 6.69
C GLU A 6 -4.29 -12.80 6.75
N ASN A 7 -3.45 -13.22 7.69
CA ASN A 7 -2.97 -14.60 7.80
C ASN A 7 -3.69 -15.37 8.89
N THR A 8 -3.94 -16.66 8.65
CA THR A 8 -4.45 -17.59 9.65
C THR A 8 -3.40 -17.87 10.73
N LYS A 9 -3.82 -18.40 11.88
CA LYS A 9 -2.89 -18.78 12.96
C LYS A 9 -1.83 -19.78 12.51
N GLU A 10 -2.20 -20.73 11.67
CA GLU A 10 -1.26 -21.72 11.12
C GLU A 10 -0.19 -21.08 10.24
N GLU A 11 -0.59 -20.13 9.37
CA GLU A 11 0.34 -19.37 8.53
C GLU A 11 1.28 -18.50 9.38
N GLN A 12 0.77 -17.87 10.42
CA GLN A 12 1.57 -17.09 11.37
C GLN A 12 2.61 -17.95 12.08
N GLU A 13 2.26 -19.16 12.51
CA GLU A 13 3.17 -20.09 13.14
C GLU A 13 4.29 -20.54 12.19
N LYS A 14 3.96 -20.88 10.96
CA LYS A 14 4.94 -21.18 9.91
C LYS A 14 5.90 -20.02 9.66
N PHE A 15 5.40 -18.79 9.60
CA PHE A 15 6.23 -17.61 9.44
C PHE A 15 7.18 -17.40 10.61
N LYS A 16 6.74 -17.63 11.84
CA LYS A 16 7.60 -17.57 13.01
C LYS A 16 8.77 -18.56 12.90
N GLU A 17 8.51 -19.78 12.46
CA GLU A 17 9.55 -20.79 12.25
C GLU A 17 10.56 -20.34 11.19
N TYR A 18 10.11 -19.77 10.06
CA TYR A 18 11.00 -19.24 9.02
C TYR A 18 11.87 -18.09 9.53
N ILE A 19 11.30 -17.19 10.32
CA ILE A 19 12.03 -16.05 10.91
C ILE A 19 13.11 -16.54 11.86
N VAL A 20 12.80 -17.52 12.71
CA VAL A 20 13.76 -18.09 13.66
C VAL A 20 14.90 -18.81 12.94
N LYS A 21 14.61 -19.50 11.82
CA LYS A 21 15.63 -20.18 11.02
C LYS A 21 16.61 -19.23 10.32
N ASN A 22 16.10 -18.12 9.74
CA ASN A 22 16.89 -17.18 8.95
C ASN A 22 16.54 -15.73 9.31
N PRO A 23 16.87 -15.25 10.51
CA PRO A 23 16.44 -13.92 10.96
C PRO A 23 16.97 -12.76 10.10
N ARG A 24 18.09 -12.95 9.42
CA ARG A 24 18.68 -11.92 8.53
C ARG A 24 17.86 -11.62 7.29
N ASN A 25 16.97 -12.52 6.88
CA ASN A 25 16.15 -12.35 5.67
C ASN A 25 14.84 -11.62 5.94
N TYR A 26 14.56 -11.25 7.19
CA TYR A 26 13.29 -10.69 7.60
C TYR A 26 13.46 -9.38 8.34
N ILE A 27 12.52 -8.47 8.11
CA ILE A 27 12.36 -7.26 8.91
C ILE A 27 10.93 -7.20 9.40
N ALA A 28 10.71 -6.53 10.50
CA ALA A 28 9.39 -6.29 11.06
C ALA A 28 9.14 -4.79 11.13
N GLN A 29 7.93 -4.39 10.81
CA GLN A 29 7.49 -3.00 10.97
C GLN A 29 6.03 -2.97 11.42
N PRO A 30 5.61 -1.97 12.19
CA PRO A 30 4.20 -1.78 12.50
C PRO A 30 3.38 -1.59 11.22
N THR A 31 2.20 -2.19 11.18
CA THR A 31 1.26 -1.96 10.09
C THR A 31 0.66 -0.56 10.22
N ILE A 32 0.77 0.23 9.15
CA ILE A 32 0.18 1.57 9.08
C ILE A 32 -1.08 1.47 8.24
N SER A 33 -2.17 2.03 8.77
CA SER A 33 -3.42 2.14 8.02
C SER A 33 -3.30 3.26 7.00
N LEU A 34 -3.40 2.93 5.72
CA LEU A 34 -3.38 3.92 4.64
C LEU A 34 -4.65 4.76 4.63
N SER A 35 -4.57 5.97 4.08
CA SER A 35 -5.75 6.81 3.84
C SER A 35 -6.74 6.10 2.93
N ARG A 36 -8.02 6.45 3.07
CA ARG A 36 -9.10 5.90 2.23
C ARG A 36 -9.74 7.01 1.41
N VAL A 37 -10.09 6.68 0.18
CA VAL A 37 -10.84 7.59 -0.71
C VAL A 37 -12.04 6.86 -1.30
N PRO A 38 -13.11 7.60 -1.67
CA PRO A 38 -14.25 7.00 -2.35
C PRO A 38 -13.85 6.44 -3.71
N CYS A 39 -14.26 5.22 -3.99
CA CYS A 39 -14.08 4.55 -5.28
C CYS A 39 -15.42 4.02 -5.76
N LEU A 40 -15.67 4.14 -7.06
CA LEU A 40 -16.87 3.57 -7.65
C LEU A 40 -16.72 2.05 -7.76
N ILE A 41 -17.52 1.33 -7.00
CA ILE A 41 -17.56 -0.13 -7.00
C ILE A 41 -18.95 -0.55 -7.47
N GLY A 42 -19.05 -1.04 -8.71
CA GLY A 42 -20.36 -1.31 -9.30
C GLY A 42 -21.16 -0.04 -9.49
N ASP A 43 -22.24 0.11 -8.73
CA ASP A 43 -23.20 1.23 -8.81
C ASP A 43 -23.14 2.18 -7.60
N HIS A 44 -22.18 1.99 -6.69
CA HIS A 44 -22.07 2.80 -5.48
C HIS A 44 -20.61 3.13 -5.14
N ALA A 45 -20.42 4.13 -4.26
CA ALA A 45 -19.11 4.53 -3.78
C ALA A 45 -18.76 3.80 -2.49
N GLU A 46 -17.56 3.23 -2.45
CA GLU A 46 -16.97 2.63 -1.25
C GLU A 46 -15.57 3.18 -1.00
N GLY A 47 -15.17 3.23 0.28
CA GLY A 47 -13.82 3.62 0.65
C GLY A 47 -12.81 2.53 0.33
N ARG A 48 -11.70 2.91 -0.31
CA ARG A 48 -10.55 2.03 -0.59
C ARG A 48 -9.26 2.71 -0.20
N HIS A 49 -8.31 1.93 0.27
CA HIS A 49 -7.00 2.44 0.67
C HIS A 49 -6.20 2.91 -0.53
N VAL A 50 -5.48 4.01 -0.35
CA VAL A 50 -4.64 4.63 -1.38
C VAL A 50 -3.26 4.96 -0.85
N ASP A 51 -2.29 5.04 -1.75
CA ASP A 51 -1.01 5.68 -1.51
C ASP A 51 -0.69 6.68 -2.63
N LEU A 52 0.11 7.68 -2.31
CA LEU A 52 0.60 8.66 -3.27
C LEU A 52 2.11 8.48 -3.46
N ARG A 53 2.54 8.39 -4.71
CA ARG A 53 3.95 8.47 -5.10
C ARG A 53 4.23 9.81 -5.77
N PRO A 54 4.79 10.78 -5.05
CA PRO A 54 5.27 12.01 -5.65
C PRO A 54 6.60 11.78 -6.38
N TYR A 55 6.91 12.65 -7.33
CA TYR A 55 8.19 12.67 -8.02
C TYR A 55 9.02 13.84 -7.52
N ILE A 56 10.18 13.54 -6.95
CA ILE A 56 11.06 14.53 -6.33
C ILE A 56 12.44 14.42 -6.98
N LEU A 57 12.91 15.54 -7.53
CA LEU A 57 14.27 15.66 -8.06
C LEU A 57 15.13 16.36 -7.01
N TYR A 58 16.20 15.73 -6.62
CA TYR A 58 17.17 16.26 -5.67
C TYR A 58 18.52 16.48 -6.36
N GLY A 59 19.04 17.70 -6.30
CA GLY A 59 20.33 18.08 -6.87
C GLY A 59 20.84 19.30 -6.11
N ASP A 60 21.08 20.40 -6.80
CA ASP A 60 21.43 21.71 -6.16
C ASP A 60 20.26 22.26 -5.32
N GLY A 61 19.08 21.74 -5.51
CA GLY A 61 17.88 22.05 -4.75
C GLY A 61 16.89 20.89 -4.84
N VAL A 62 15.77 21.02 -4.14
CA VAL A 62 14.68 20.03 -4.18
C VAL A 62 13.57 20.56 -5.08
N ASN A 63 13.27 19.82 -6.14
CA ASN A 63 12.18 20.12 -7.07
C ASN A 63 11.13 19.02 -6.98
N VAL A 64 9.90 19.36 -6.58
CA VAL A 64 8.77 18.45 -6.52
C VAL A 64 7.91 18.68 -7.76
N MET A 65 7.74 17.65 -8.58
CA MET A 65 6.83 17.71 -9.73
C MET A 65 5.39 17.90 -9.23
N PRO A 66 4.62 18.84 -9.83
CA PRO A 66 3.23 19.04 -9.45
C PRO A 66 2.32 17.93 -10.00
N GLY A 67 2.36 16.78 -9.35
CA GLY A 67 1.65 15.57 -9.74
C GLY A 67 2.23 14.36 -9.05
N GLY A 68 1.73 13.20 -9.39
CA GLY A 68 2.20 11.96 -8.82
C GLY A 68 1.34 10.78 -9.29
N LEU A 69 1.72 9.60 -8.87
CA LEU A 69 0.94 8.40 -9.08
C LEU A 69 0.15 8.07 -7.82
N THR A 70 -1.17 8.15 -7.88
CA THR A 70 -2.05 7.66 -6.81
C THR A 70 -2.46 6.23 -7.13
N ARG A 71 -2.10 5.29 -6.26
CA ARG A 71 -2.48 3.89 -6.38
C ARG A 71 -3.60 3.58 -5.41
N VAL A 72 -4.48 2.66 -5.79
CA VAL A 72 -5.65 2.28 -5.00
C VAL A 72 -5.74 0.76 -4.87
N ALA A 73 -6.08 0.29 -3.67
CA ALA A 73 -6.38 -1.11 -3.42
C ALA A 73 -7.84 -1.38 -3.83
N LEU A 74 -8.04 -2.18 -4.87
CA LEU A 74 -9.40 -2.47 -5.37
C LEU A 74 -10.14 -3.49 -4.51
N ARG A 75 -9.43 -4.28 -3.71
CA ARG A 75 -10.03 -5.24 -2.77
C ARG A 75 -10.40 -4.53 -1.47
N LYS A 76 -11.58 -4.82 -0.97
CA LYS A 76 -12.07 -4.26 0.29
C LYS A 76 -11.09 -4.57 1.43
N ASP A 77 -10.80 -3.55 2.24
CA ASP A 77 -9.92 -3.61 3.42
C ASP A 77 -8.47 -4.08 3.14
N SER A 78 -8.08 -4.22 1.87
CA SER A 78 -6.71 -4.55 1.51
C SER A 78 -5.81 -3.31 1.57
N LEU A 79 -4.59 -3.48 2.10
CA LEU A 79 -3.52 -2.48 2.08
C LEU A 79 -2.59 -2.65 0.86
N VAL A 80 -2.85 -3.65 0.02
CA VAL A 80 -2.05 -3.91 -1.18
C VAL A 80 -2.55 -3.04 -2.31
N VAL A 81 -1.80 -2.00 -2.64
CA VAL A 81 -2.14 -1.01 -3.68
C VAL A 81 -1.38 -1.25 -4.99
N ASN A 82 -0.49 -2.22 -5.05
CA ASN A 82 0.31 -2.52 -6.23
C ASN A 82 -0.59 -3.09 -7.35
N SER A 83 -0.47 -2.52 -8.56
CA SER A 83 -1.23 -2.96 -9.74
C SER A 83 -1.00 -4.42 -10.11
N SER A 84 0.20 -4.97 -9.85
CA SER A 84 0.51 -6.38 -10.09
C SER A 84 -0.26 -7.34 -9.16
N GLN A 85 -0.87 -6.85 -8.10
CA GLN A 85 -1.61 -7.63 -7.10
C GLN A 85 -3.07 -7.19 -6.98
N GLY A 86 -3.67 -6.72 -8.06
CA GLY A 86 -5.07 -6.34 -8.11
C GLY A 86 -5.35 -4.91 -7.65
N GLY A 87 -4.35 -4.06 -7.63
CA GLY A 87 -4.52 -2.62 -7.41
C GLY A 87 -4.84 -1.88 -8.70
N GLY A 88 -5.21 -0.62 -8.58
CA GLY A 88 -5.47 0.30 -9.68
C GLY A 88 -4.84 1.65 -9.43
N SER A 89 -5.19 2.62 -10.25
CA SER A 89 -4.75 4.01 -10.11
C SER A 89 -5.93 4.96 -10.13
N LYS A 90 -5.72 6.15 -9.57
CA LYS A 90 -6.66 7.27 -9.60
C LYS A 90 -5.94 8.51 -10.09
N ASP A 91 -6.68 9.44 -10.67
CA ASP A 91 -6.14 10.74 -11.05
C ASP A 91 -5.65 11.50 -9.80
N THR A 92 -4.52 12.16 -9.95
CA THR A 92 -3.94 13.00 -8.90
C THR A 92 -4.05 14.45 -9.31
N TRP A 93 -4.83 15.21 -8.56
CA TRP A 93 -5.02 16.65 -8.79
C TRP A 93 -4.24 17.43 -7.75
N VAL A 94 -3.41 18.35 -8.20
CA VAL A 94 -2.65 19.26 -7.35
C VAL A 94 -3.30 20.63 -7.39
N LEU A 95 -3.74 21.09 -6.23
CA LEU A 95 -4.33 22.41 -6.05
C LEU A 95 -3.26 23.41 -5.63
N TYR A 96 -3.31 24.63 -6.14
CA TYR A 96 -2.48 25.78 -5.71
C TYR A 96 -3.30 27.02 -5.46
#